data_2881867af31cc166a41a1726d7f21b9f
#
_entry.id   2881867af31cc166a41a1726d7f21b9f
#
_cell.length_a   1.000
_cell.length_b   1.000
_cell.length_c   1.000
_cell.angle_alpha   90.00
_cell.angle_beta   90.00
_cell.angle_gamma   90.00
#
_symmetry.space_group_name_H-M   'P 1'
#
loop_
_entity.id
_entity.type
_entity.pdbx_description
1 polymer ?
#
loop_
_entity_poly.entity_id
_entity_poly.type
_entity_poly.pdbx_seq_one_letter_code
_entity_poly.pdbx_strand_id
1 'polypeptide(L)'
;MDDGSCSVEESLAMLRQSMAQGVTGIAATPHFHADAATPDQFLEARRQALESLKPYLGTHTPPIRLGAEVRYYDGMSRSEEILRLRMEGTSLLLVEMPMVRWTQHMCDVLAVLNSRREITVLLAHIERYLTLQPPDVLERLRGHGILMQASGAFFLRRSTRKRAMQMLQSGYIHVLGSDCHHAKKRPPNLGDAAAVIRKGLGAQSLMDLEGRENALMQGTPHPLLDGSDREIPF
;
A
#
# COMPACT_ATOMS: atom_id res chain seq x y z
N MET A 1 12.17 13.03 -5.39
CA MET A 1 10.77 13.32 -5.69
C MET A 1 10.04 13.83 -4.44
N ASP A 2 10.14 13.09 -3.37
CA ASP A 2 9.50 13.33 -2.07
C ASP A 2 10.54 13.17 -0.95
N ASP A 3 10.14 12.76 0.25
CA ASP A 3 11.02 12.49 1.39
C ASP A 3 11.65 11.08 1.37
N GLY A 4 11.54 10.36 0.26
CA GLY A 4 12.16 9.06 0.05
C GLY A 4 13.63 9.14 -0.33
N SER A 5 14.11 8.14 -1.08
CA SER A 5 15.51 8.06 -1.53
C SER A 5 15.95 9.33 -2.25
N CYS A 6 17.06 9.92 -1.82
CA CYS A 6 17.55 11.18 -2.37
C CYS A 6 18.60 11.01 -3.48
N SER A 7 19.01 9.78 -3.80
CA SER A 7 19.95 9.49 -4.89
C SER A 7 19.74 8.11 -5.51
N VAL A 8 20.33 7.92 -6.70
CA VAL A 8 20.36 6.62 -7.38
C VAL A 8 21.05 5.56 -6.52
N GLU A 9 22.17 5.90 -5.87
CA GLU A 9 22.92 5.00 -5.02
C GLU A 9 22.09 4.53 -3.83
N GLU A 10 21.32 5.42 -3.21
CA GLU A 10 20.44 5.07 -2.10
C GLU A 10 19.28 4.19 -2.57
N SER A 11 18.67 4.50 -3.72
CA SER A 11 17.63 3.66 -4.33
C SER A 11 18.15 2.25 -4.61
N LEU A 12 19.34 2.12 -5.18
CA LEU A 12 19.99 0.84 -5.42
C LEU A 12 20.30 0.08 -4.13
N ALA A 13 20.71 0.79 -3.08
CA ALA A 13 20.93 0.17 -1.77
C ALA A 13 19.63 -0.40 -1.19
N MET A 14 18.52 0.33 -1.29
CA MET A 14 17.19 -0.12 -0.86
C MET A 14 16.70 -1.32 -1.70
N LEU A 15 16.89 -1.30 -3.01
CA LEU A 15 16.57 -2.44 -3.88
C LEU A 15 17.35 -3.69 -3.48
N ARG A 16 18.67 -3.58 -3.27
CA ARG A 16 19.50 -4.71 -2.81
C ARG A 16 19.04 -5.27 -1.47
N GLN A 17 18.66 -4.39 -0.53
CA GLN A 17 18.13 -4.81 0.77
C GLN A 17 16.79 -5.55 0.62
N SER A 18 15.90 -5.07 -0.26
CA SER A 18 14.63 -5.73 -0.55
C SER A 18 14.86 -7.11 -1.18
N MET A 19 15.75 -7.20 -2.16
CA MET A 19 16.12 -8.47 -2.80
C MET A 19 16.71 -9.47 -1.80
N ALA A 20 17.61 -9.01 -0.93
CA ALA A 20 18.19 -9.85 0.13
C ALA A 20 17.15 -10.38 1.14
N GLN A 21 16.01 -9.72 1.23
CA GLN A 21 14.86 -10.13 2.03
C GLN A 21 13.85 -11.01 1.26
N GLY A 22 14.16 -11.40 0.02
CA GLY A 22 13.31 -12.26 -0.79
C GLY A 22 12.14 -11.54 -1.49
N VAL A 23 12.18 -10.21 -1.56
CA VAL A 23 11.16 -9.43 -2.31
C VAL A 23 11.32 -9.68 -3.80
N THR A 24 10.24 -10.08 -4.46
CA THR A 24 10.21 -10.47 -5.88
C THR A 24 9.52 -9.45 -6.80
N GLY A 25 8.95 -8.39 -6.24
CA GLY A 25 8.32 -7.29 -6.97
C GLY A 25 8.31 -6.02 -6.12
N ILE A 26 8.41 -4.88 -6.76
CA ILE A 26 8.45 -3.55 -6.11
C ILE A 26 7.28 -2.71 -6.62
N ALA A 27 6.50 -2.15 -5.71
CA ALA A 27 5.60 -1.02 -5.98
C ALA A 27 6.28 0.26 -5.52
N ALA A 28 6.71 1.09 -6.47
CA ALA A 28 7.28 2.39 -6.17
C ALA A 28 6.16 3.44 -6.15
N THR A 29 5.79 3.90 -4.96
CA THR A 29 4.62 4.75 -4.72
C THR A 29 5.03 6.05 -4.01
N PRO A 30 5.79 6.95 -4.68
CA PRO A 30 6.12 8.24 -4.08
C PRO A 30 4.85 9.03 -3.74
N HIS A 31 4.96 9.95 -2.77
CA HIS A 31 3.85 10.76 -2.31
C HIS A 31 3.33 11.70 -3.40
N PHE A 32 2.02 11.68 -3.61
CA PHE A 32 1.31 12.66 -4.43
C PHE A 32 0.43 13.55 -3.55
N HIS A 33 0.70 14.86 -3.58
CA HIS A 33 -0.05 15.89 -2.89
C HIS A 33 -0.69 16.82 -3.92
N ALA A 34 -2.01 16.83 -4.00
CA ALA A 34 -2.75 17.60 -5.01
C ALA A 34 -2.62 19.13 -4.85
N ASP A 35 -2.22 19.60 -3.68
CA ASP A 35 -1.91 21.01 -3.39
C ASP A 35 -0.47 21.40 -3.75
N ALA A 36 0.41 20.45 -4.00
CA ALA A 36 1.82 20.68 -4.29
C ALA A 36 2.18 20.50 -5.78
N ALA A 37 1.49 19.60 -6.50
CA ALA A 37 1.78 19.29 -7.89
C ALA A 37 0.53 18.84 -8.66
N THR A 38 0.50 19.12 -9.95
CA THR A 38 -0.48 18.49 -10.83
C THR A 38 -0.12 17.04 -11.10
N PRO A 39 -1.09 16.18 -11.49
CA PRO A 39 -0.79 14.81 -11.91
C PRO A 39 0.27 14.72 -13.01
N ASP A 40 0.25 15.62 -14.01
CA ASP A 40 1.25 15.64 -15.08
C ASP A 40 2.66 15.90 -14.55
N GLN A 41 2.82 16.89 -13.68
CA GLN A 41 4.11 17.21 -13.06
C GLN A 41 4.63 16.05 -12.23
N PHE A 42 3.77 15.42 -11.43
CA PHE A 42 4.12 14.27 -10.63
C PHE A 42 4.55 13.06 -11.48
N LEU A 43 3.75 12.73 -12.50
CA LEU A 43 4.01 11.59 -13.38
C LEU A 43 5.32 11.76 -14.15
N GLU A 44 5.61 12.98 -14.62
CA GLU A 44 6.85 13.29 -15.31
C GLU A 44 8.06 13.17 -14.37
N ALA A 45 7.98 13.73 -13.16
CA ALA A 45 9.05 13.62 -12.17
C ALA A 45 9.30 12.15 -11.79
N ARG A 46 8.23 11.34 -11.60
CA ARG A 46 8.31 9.90 -11.32
C ARG A 46 8.98 9.14 -12.46
N ARG A 47 8.60 9.46 -13.71
CA ARG A 47 9.21 8.86 -14.90
C ARG A 47 10.71 9.18 -14.97
N GLN A 48 11.09 10.44 -14.77
CA GLN A 48 12.49 10.87 -14.79
C GLN A 48 13.32 10.18 -13.70
N ALA A 49 12.76 10.00 -12.49
CA ALA A 49 13.42 9.28 -11.42
C ALA A 49 13.69 7.81 -11.80
N LEU A 50 12.72 7.13 -12.42
CA LEU A 50 12.91 5.76 -12.90
C LEU A 50 13.94 5.70 -14.04
N GLU A 51 13.89 6.62 -15.00
CA GLU A 51 14.87 6.67 -16.11
C GLU A 51 16.29 6.84 -15.59
N SER A 52 16.48 7.64 -14.55
CA SER A 52 17.79 7.81 -13.90
C SER A 52 18.30 6.53 -13.23
N LEU A 53 17.39 5.67 -12.79
CA LEU A 53 17.72 4.41 -12.13
C LEU A 53 17.98 3.27 -13.12
N LYS A 54 17.26 3.24 -14.25
CA LYS A 54 17.28 2.15 -15.25
C LYS A 54 18.67 1.68 -15.68
N PRO A 55 19.67 2.57 -15.96
CA PRO A 55 21.00 2.13 -16.38
C PRO A 55 21.73 1.24 -15.39
N TYR A 56 21.32 1.28 -14.13
CA TYR A 56 21.95 0.56 -13.02
C TYR A 56 21.16 -0.69 -12.59
N LEU A 57 20.00 -0.95 -13.19
CA LEU A 57 19.19 -2.13 -12.89
C LEU A 57 19.77 -3.34 -13.62
N GLY A 58 20.04 -4.40 -12.87
CA GLY A 58 20.52 -5.68 -13.42
C GLY A 58 19.36 -6.60 -13.83
N THR A 59 19.69 -7.68 -14.53
CA THR A 59 18.73 -8.70 -14.98
C THR A 59 17.99 -9.40 -13.84
N HIS A 60 18.54 -9.38 -12.64
CA HIS A 60 17.95 -9.97 -11.44
C HIS A 60 17.15 -8.97 -10.60
N THR A 61 17.08 -7.70 -11.03
CA THR A 61 16.27 -6.71 -10.32
C THR A 61 14.79 -7.09 -10.42
N PRO A 62 14.04 -7.14 -9.30
CA PRO A 62 12.61 -7.39 -9.35
C PRO A 62 11.90 -6.36 -10.22
N PRO A 63 10.81 -6.72 -10.90
CA PRO A 63 10.02 -5.76 -11.65
C PRO A 63 9.56 -4.62 -10.73
N ILE A 64 9.74 -3.39 -11.22
CA ILE A 64 9.30 -2.18 -10.54
C ILE A 64 8.04 -1.69 -11.23
N ARG A 65 6.93 -1.66 -10.50
CA ARG A 65 5.68 -1.02 -10.91
C ARG A 65 5.59 0.37 -10.30
N LEU A 66 5.27 1.35 -11.13
CA LEU A 66 5.09 2.71 -10.66
C LEU A 66 3.66 2.91 -10.19
N GLY A 67 3.50 3.63 -9.10
CA GLY A 67 2.22 4.06 -8.54
C GLY A 67 2.36 5.43 -7.90
N ALA A 68 1.45 5.75 -7.00
CA ALA A 68 1.52 6.92 -6.13
C ALA A 68 0.91 6.55 -4.77
N GLU A 69 1.48 7.07 -3.69
CA GLU A 69 0.76 7.19 -2.43
C GLU A 69 0.03 8.53 -2.43
N VAL A 70 -1.27 8.48 -2.71
CA VAL A 70 -2.09 9.67 -2.90
C VAL A 70 -2.59 10.14 -1.54
N ARG A 71 -2.14 11.32 -1.11
CA ARG A 71 -2.71 11.95 0.07
C ARG A 71 -4.16 12.34 -0.19
N TYR A 72 -5.04 11.98 0.75
CA TYR A 72 -6.45 12.34 0.68
C TYR A 72 -6.64 13.85 0.42
N TYR A 73 -7.53 14.19 -0.49
CA TYR A 73 -8.01 15.54 -0.73
C TYR A 73 -9.50 15.53 -1.10
N ASP A 74 -10.20 16.59 -0.76
CA ASP A 74 -11.61 16.72 -1.12
C ASP A 74 -11.78 16.77 -2.63
N GLY A 75 -12.76 16.03 -3.14
CA GLY A 75 -13.02 15.94 -4.59
C GLY A 75 -12.23 14.86 -5.32
N MET A 76 -11.31 14.13 -4.67
CA MET A 76 -10.54 13.06 -5.32
C MET A 76 -11.42 11.99 -5.98
N SER A 77 -12.61 11.70 -5.44
CA SER A 77 -13.54 10.72 -6.01
C SER A 77 -14.15 11.14 -7.33
N ARG A 78 -14.11 12.44 -7.67
CA ARG A 78 -14.63 13.01 -8.92
C ARG A 78 -13.54 13.29 -9.95
N SER A 79 -12.28 13.17 -9.57
CA SER A 79 -11.15 13.43 -10.46
C SER A 79 -10.98 12.29 -11.45
N GLU A 80 -10.94 12.59 -12.75
CA GLU A 80 -10.55 11.61 -13.76
C GLU A 80 -9.03 11.38 -13.77
N GLU A 81 -8.27 12.40 -13.44
CA GLU A 81 -6.81 12.35 -13.39
C GLU A 81 -6.29 11.36 -12.33
N ILE A 82 -7.10 11.05 -11.30
CA ILE A 82 -6.72 10.10 -10.26
C ILE A 82 -6.50 8.68 -10.81
N LEU A 83 -7.11 8.33 -11.93
CA LEU A 83 -6.91 7.06 -12.61
C LEU A 83 -5.45 6.82 -13.03
N ARG A 84 -4.74 7.90 -13.29
CA ARG A 84 -3.33 7.89 -13.72
C ARG A 84 -2.34 7.66 -12.56
N LEU A 85 -2.81 7.77 -11.32
CA LEU A 85 -2.04 7.61 -10.10
C LEU A 85 -2.08 6.18 -9.54
N ARG A 86 -2.89 5.30 -10.14
CA ARG A 86 -2.95 3.89 -9.78
C ARG A 86 -1.60 3.19 -9.98
N MET A 87 -1.42 2.08 -9.32
CA MET A 87 -0.28 1.20 -9.59
C MET A 87 -0.39 0.63 -11.01
N GLU A 88 0.68 0.74 -11.79
CA GLU A 88 0.71 0.33 -13.19
C GLU A 88 0.26 -1.13 -13.38
N GLY A 89 -0.63 -1.34 -14.36
CA GLY A 89 -1.16 -2.66 -14.68
C GLY A 89 -2.19 -3.20 -13.68
N THR A 90 -2.70 -2.35 -12.76
CA THR A 90 -3.70 -2.75 -11.75
C THR A 90 -4.80 -1.70 -11.61
N SER A 91 -5.85 -2.03 -10.85
CA SER A 91 -6.85 -1.07 -10.38
C SER A 91 -6.47 -0.40 -9.04
N LEU A 92 -5.36 -0.80 -8.41
CA LEU A 92 -5.00 -0.36 -7.07
C LEU A 92 -4.61 1.12 -7.02
N LEU A 93 -5.27 1.86 -6.16
CA LEU A 93 -4.93 3.23 -5.79
C LEU A 93 -4.57 3.27 -4.30
N LEU A 94 -3.30 3.50 -3.99
CA LEU A 94 -2.85 3.64 -2.61
C LEU A 94 -3.21 5.03 -2.10
N VAL A 95 -3.97 5.10 -1.00
CA VAL A 95 -4.47 6.36 -0.43
C VAL A 95 -4.00 6.51 1.01
N GLU A 96 -3.30 7.61 1.30
CA GLU A 96 -2.95 8.03 2.65
C GLU A 96 -4.00 8.99 3.20
N MET A 97 -4.58 8.65 4.34
CA MET A 97 -5.54 9.51 5.04
C MET A 97 -4.83 10.46 6.00
N PRO A 98 -5.41 11.64 6.28
CA PRO A 98 -4.82 12.56 7.25
C PRO A 98 -4.86 11.99 8.67
N MET A 99 -3.85 12.38 9.46
CA MET A 99 -3.65 11.96 10.86
C MET A 99 -4.58 12.72 11.83
N VAL A 100 -5.89 12.68 11.53
CA VAL A 100 -6.96 13.28 12.32
C VAL A 100 -8.12 12.29 12.45
N ARG A 101 -9.09 12.57 13.30
CA ARG A 101 -10.36 11.83 13.30
C ARG A 101 -11.09 12.10 11.97
N TRP A 102 -11.42 11.06 11.24
CA TRP A 102 -12.07 11.18 9.94
C TRP A 102 -13.55 11.54 10.11
N THR A 103 -14.01 12.45 9.28
CA THR A 103 -15.43 12.78 9.18
C THR A 103 -16.16 11.71 8.35
N GLN A 104 -17.49 11.65 8.49
CA GLN A 104 -18.32 10.80 7.64
C GLN A 104 -18.07 11.12 6.15
N HIS A 105 -18.00 12.41 5.80
CA HIS A 105 -17.69 12.84 4.42
C HIS A 105 -16.39 12.24 3.87
N MET A 106 -15.33 12.21 4.65
CA MET A 106 -14.06 11.61 4.21
C MET A 106 -14.21 10.11 3.91
N CYS A 107 -14.97 9.40 4.75
CA CYS A 107 -15.25 7.98 4.51
C CYS A 107 -16.12 7.78 3.26
N ASP A 108 -17.11 8.65 3.05
CA ASP A 108 -17.99 8.61 1.87
C ASP A 108 -17.20 8.87 0.57
N VAL A 109 -16.24 9.81 0.60
CA VAL A 109 -15.34 10.06 -0.55
C VAL A 109 -14.56 8.80 -0.92
N LEU A 110 -14.02 8.06 0.07
CA LEU A 110 -13.32 6.79 -0.19
C LEU A 110 -14.27 5.71 -0.73
N ALA A 111 -15.48 5.61 -0.18
CA ALA A 111 -16.48 4.64 -0.63
C ALA A 111 -16.93 4.93 -2.08
N VAL A 112 -17.18 6.19 -2.42
CA VAL A 112 -17.49 6.63 -3.79
C VAL A 112 -16.33 6.36 -4.73
N LEU A 113 -15.09 6.66 -4.31
CA LEU A 113 -13.90 6.37 -5.10
C LEU A 113 -13.77 4.87 -5.38
N ASN A 114 -13.98 4.01 -4.37
CA ASN A 114 -13.91 2.56 -4.50
C ASN A 114 -15.08 1.95 -5.30
N SER A 115 -16.18 2.68 -5.48
CA SER A 115 -17.32 2.22 -6.32
C SER A 115 -17.04 2.35 -7.82
N ARG A 116 -16.00 3.07 -8.21
CA ARG A 116 -15.56 3.18 -9.61
C ARG A 116 -14.92 1.86 -10.04
N ARG A 117 -15.41 1.31 -11.17
CA ARG A 117 -14.93 0.01 -11.68
C ARG A 117 -13.43 -0.05 -11.94
N GLU A 118 -12.82 1.08 -12.23
CA GLU A 118 -11.40 1.21 -12.55
C GLU A 118 -10.53 1.31 -11.30
N ILE A 119 -11.09 1.50 -10.11
CA ILE A 119 -10.35 1.77 -8.88
C ILE A 119 -10.66 0.73 -7.80
N THR A 120 -9.62 0.21 -7.21
CA THR A 120 -9.66 -0.50 -5.93
C THR A 120 -8.80 0.31 -4.94
N VAL A 121 -9.46 0.93 -3.98
CA VAL A 121 -8.76 1.72 -2.95
C VAL A 121 -7.99 0.78 -2.02
N LEU A 122 -6.69 1.03 -1.88
CA LEU A 122 -5.82 0.42 -0.88
C LEU A 122 -5.46 1.50 0.14
N LEU A 123 -5.98 1.38 1.36
CA LEU A 123 -5.72 2.34 2.43
C LEU A 123 -4.32 2.08 3.00
N ALA A 124 -3.44 3.08 2.92
CA ALA A 124 -2.04 2.98 3.33
C ALA A 124 -1.90 2.87 4.85
N HIS A 125 -0.91 2.10 5.31
CA HIS A 125 -0.39 1.99 6.70
C HIS A 125 -1.44 2.21 7.80
N ILE A 126 -2.51 1.38 7.78
CA ILE A 126 -3.69 1.51 8.65
C ILE A 126 -3.37 1.58 10.13
N GLU A 127 -2.25 1.02 10.55
CA GLU A 127 -1.82 1.04 11.95
C GLU A 127 -1.64 2.45 12.50
N ARG A 128 -1.37 3.44 11.65
CA ARG A 128 -1.22 4.84 12.06
C ARG A 128 -2.53 5.46 12.54
N TYR A 129 -3.67 4.93 12.09
CA TYR A 129 -5.00 5.49 12.38
C TYR A 129 -5.72 4.79 13.52
N LEU A 130 -5.22 3.65 14.01
CA LEU A 130 -5.93 2.78 14.97
C LEU A 130 -6.24 3.44 16.31
N THR A 131 -5.52 4.49 16.69
CA THR A 131 -5.75 5.27 17.92
C THR A 131 -6.58 6.53 17.68
N LEU A 132 -6.75 6.91 16.42
CA LEU A 132 -7.44 8.14 16.02
C LEU A 132 -8.89 7.86 15.61
N GLN A 133 -9.16 6.66 15.08
CA GLN A 133 -10.47 6.30 14.56
C GLN A 133 -11.23 5.41 15.54
N PRO A 134 -12.57 5.58 15.63
CA PRO A 134 -13.42 4.58 16.26
C PRO A 134 -13.29 3.22 15.56
N PRO A 135 -13.42 2.10 16.29
CA PRO A 135 -13.25 0.76 15.72
C PRO A 135 -14.16 0.45 14.52
N ASP A 136 -15.38 0.97 14.52
CA ASP A 136 -16.38 0.76 13.46
C ASP A 136 -16.02 1.44 12.13
N VAL A 137 -15.15 2.45 12.14
CA VAL A 137 -14.77 3.16 10.91
C VAL A 137 -14.06 2.24 9.93
N LEU A 138 -13.06 1.49 10.40
CA LEU A 138 -12.34 0.54 9.54
C LEU A 138 -13.25 -0.61 9.09
N GLU A 139 -14.17 -1.06 9.95
CA GLU A 139 -15.15 -2.09 9.60
C GLU A 139 -16.06 -1.60 8.47
N ARG A 140 -16.58 -0.38 8.56
CA ARG A 140 -17.40 0.21 7.49
C ARG A 140 -16.63 0.35 6.19
N LEU A 141 -15.38 0.83 6.21
CA LEU A 141 -14.55 0.94 5.01
C LEU A 141 -14.30 -0.43 4.38
N ARG A 142 -14.03 -1.46 5.20
CA ARG A 142 -13.94 -2.85 4.75
C ARG A 142 -15.23 -3.34 4.11
N GLY A 143 -16.38 -3.03 4.71
CA GLY A 143 -17.71 -3.33 4.15
C GLY A 143 -17.98 -2.69 2.79
N HIS A 144 -17.29 -1.59 2.45
CA HIS A 144 -17.29 -1.00 1.10
C HIS A 144 -16.25 -1.64 0.16
N GLY A 145 -15.58 -2.72 0.54
CA GLY A 145 -14.57 -3.39 -0.27
C GLY A 145 -13.22 -2.66 -0.35
N ILE A 146 -12.99 -1.68 0.53
CA ILE A 146 -11.71 -0.96 0.60
C ILE A 146 -10.66 -1.89 1.21
N LEU A 147 -9.56 -2.08 0.50
CA LEU A 147 -8.43 -2.88 0.98
C LEU A 147 -7.57 -2.07 1.94
N MET A 148 -6.87 -2.77 2.82
CA MET A 148 -6.04 -2.16 3.86
C MET A 148 -4.63 -2.72 3.82
N GLN A 149 -3.65 -1.81 3.74
CA GLN A 149 -2.24 -2.12 3.82
C GLN A 149 -1.71 -1.79 5.21
N ALA A 150 -0.87 -2.64 5.76
CA ALA A 150 -0.11 -2.36 6.97
C ALA A 150 1.40 -2.32 6.68
N SER A 151 2.14 -1.50 7.42
CA SER A 151 3.60 -1.48 7.32
C SER A 151 4.23 -2.70 7.98
N GLY A 152 5.32 -3.24 7.42
CA GLY A 152 6.10 -4.30 8.05
C GLY A 152 6.51 -3.95 9.48
N ALA A 153 6.80 -2.68 9.75
CA ALA A 153 7.16 -2.19 11.08
C ALA A 153 6.07 -2.45 12.14
N PHE A 154 4.80 -2.55 11.77
CA PHE A 154 3.70 -2.88 12.68
C PHE A 154 3.86 -4.27 13.29
N PHE A 155 4.39 -5.22 12.53
CA PHE A 155 4.68 -6.60 12.96
C PHE A 155 6.00 -6.71 13.73
N LEU A 156 6.95 -5.85 13.45
CA LEU A 156 8.30 -5.92 14.04
C LEU A 156 8.36 -5.34 15.45
N ARG A 157 7.60 -4.29 15.73
CA ARG A 157 7.58 -3.65 17.05
C ARG A 157 6.88 -4.54 18.07
N ARG A 158 7.55 -4.79 19.21
CA ARG A 158 7.01 -5.64 20.29
C ARG A 158 5.65 -5.15 20.82
N SER A 159 5.48 -3.83 20.93
CA SER A 159 4.25 -3.20 21.45
C SER A 159 3.04 -3.35 20.52
N THR A 160 3.23 -3.50 19.23
CA THR A 160 2.14 -3.57 18.24
C THR A 160 1.95 -4.94 17.64
N ARG A 161 2.95 -5.83 17.73
CA ARG A 161 2.98 -7.14 17.08
C ARG A 161 1.73 -8.00 17.34
N LYS A 162 1.28 -8.09 18.60
CA LYS A 162 0.09 -8.88 18.95
C LYS A 162 -1.14 -8.37 18.20
N ARG A 163 -1.32 -7.05 18.14
CA ARG A 163 -2.43 -6.41 17.44
C ARG A 163 -2.32 -6.62 15.93
N ALA A 164 -1.12 -6.47 15.37
CA ALA A 164 -0.87 -6.72 13.94
C ALA A 164 -1.26 -8.15 13.53
N MET A 165 -0.85 -9.16 14.32
CA MET A 165 -1.22 -10.55 14.10
C MET A 165 -2.73 -10.78 14.16
N GLN A 166 -3.40 -10.22 15.17
CA GLN A 166 -4.85 -10.32 15.30
C GLN A 166 -5.57 -9.70 14.10
N MET A 167 -5.14 -8.51 13.65
CA MET A 167 -5.73 -7.83 12.51
C MET A 167 -5.51 -8.59 11.19
N LEU A 168 -4.34 -9.22 11.02
CA LEU A 168 -4.10 -10.07 9.86
C LEU A 168 -5.02 -11.30 9.86
N GLN A 169 -5.14 -12.00 11.00
CA GLN A 169 -6.03 -13.15 11.13
C GLN A 169 -7.52 -12.82 10.94
N SER A 170 -7.93 -11.62 11.37
CA SER A 170 -9.32 -11.15 11.23
C SER A 170 -9.61 -10.49 9.88
N GLY A 171 -8.67 -10.59 8.91
CA GLY A 171 -8.89 -10.06 7.56
C GLY A 171 -8.92 -8.54 7.43
N TYR A 172 -8.37 -7.81 8.42
CA TYR A 172 -8.22 -6.36 8.30
C TYR A 172 -6.98 -5.94 7.52
N ILE A 173 -5.96 -6.79 7.44
CA ILE A 173 -4.75 -6.52 6.68
C ILE A 173 -4.77 -7.37 5.42
N HIS A 174 -4.79 -6.72 4.27
CA HIS A 174 -4.86 -7.35 2.95
C HIS A 174 -3.50 -7.40 2.27
N VAL A 175 -2.65 -6.39 2.52
CA VAL A 175 -1.36 -6.19 1.87
C VAL A 175 -0.34 -5.69 2.90
N LEU A 176 0.92 -6.09 2.76
CA LEU A 176 2.04 -5.49 3.47
C LEU A 176 2.77 -4.49 2.58
N GLY A 177 3.17 -3.36 3.15
CA GLY A 177 4.11 -2.43 2.56
C GLY A 177 5.35 -2.30 3.44
N SER A 178 6.51 -2.07 2.85
CA SER A 178 7.70 -1.74 3.65
C SER A 178 7.62 -0.33 4.21
N ASP A 179 6.96 0.56 3.48
CA ASP A 179 6.91 1.99 3.75
C ASP A 179 8.35 2.54 3.93
N CYS A 180 9.28 2.00 3.13
CA CYS A 180 10.69 2.35 3.20
C CYS A 180 10.99 3.63 2.43
N HIS A 181 11.80 4.50 3.04
CA HIS A 181 12.17 5.79 2.47
C HIS A 181 13.69 5.94 2.33
N HIS A 182 14.46 5.25 3.17
CA HIS A 182 15.90 5.37 3.23
C HIS A 182 16.55 4.01 3.50
N ALA A 183 17.76 3.82 3.00
CA ALA A 183 18.51 2.58 3.23
C ALA A 183 18.89 2.34 4.70
N LYS A 184 18.93 3.38 5.55
CA LYS A 184 19.36 3.30 6.96
C LYS A 184 18.28 3.72 7.95
N LYS A 185 17.63 4.87 7.75
CA LYS A 185 16.68 5.43 8.74
C LYS A 185 15.34 4.72 8.72
N ARG A 186 14.85 4.34 7.53
CA ARG A 186 13.57 3.67 7.31
C ARG A 186 13.75 2.65 6.19
N PRO A 187 14.54 1.57 6.48
CA PRO A 187 14.94 0.59 5.46
C PRO A 187 13.80 -0.36 5.10
N PRO A 188 13.93 -1.09 3.97
CA PRO A 188 13.08 -2.24 3.66
C PRO A 188 13.07 -3.24 4.81
N ASN A 189 11.90 -3.81 5.11
CA ASN A 189 11.69 -4.67 6.29
C ASN A 189 10.67 -5.80 6.07
N LEU A 190 10.29 -6.08 4.82
CA LEU A 190 9.23 -7.06 4.55
C LEU A 190 9.66 -8.50 4.85
N GLY A 191 10.92 -8.87 4.60
CA GLY A 191 11.41 -10.21 4.93
C GLY A 191 11.42 -10.48 6.44
N ASP A 192 11.78 -9.46 7.23
CA ASP A 192 11.71 -9.56 8.70
C ASP A 192 10.26 -9.68 9.17
N ALA A 193 9.34 -8.91 8.59
CA ALA A 193 7.92 -9.00 8.90
C ALA A 193 7.34 -10.37 8.51
N ALA A 194 7.68 -10.89 7.33
CA ALA A 194 7.30 -12.22 6.88
C ALA A 194 7.79 -13.33 7.84
N ALA A 195 9.04 -13.23 8.30
CA ALA A 195 9.58 -14.17 9.28
C ALA A 195 8.80 -14.16 10.60
N VAL A 196 8.42 -12.97 11.06
CA VAL A 196 7.61 -12.80 12.27
C VAL A 196 6.20 -13.37 12.09
N ILE A 197 5.55 -13.12 10.94
CA ILE A 197 4.23 -13.67 10.60
C ILE A 197 4.29 -15.20 10.53
N ARG A 198 5.26 -15.75 9.81
CA ARG A 198 5.47 -17.20 9.71
C ARG A 198 5.63 -17.86 11.06
N LYS A 199 6.42 -17.26 11.96
CA LYS A 199 6.64 -17.76 13.31
C LYS A 199 5.38 -17.68 14.18
N GLY A 200 4.58 -16.63 14.04
CA GLY A 200 3.43 -16.37 14.91
C GLY A 200 2.11 -16.99 14.43
N LEU A 201 1.89 -17.05 13.12
CA LEU A 201 0.63 -17.51 12.52
C LEU A 201 0.78 -18.74 11.62
N GLY A 202 2.02 -19.21 11.42
CA GLY A 202 2.30 -20.37 10.58
C GLY A 202 2.58 -19.99 9.11
N ALA A 203 3.13 -20.98 8.38
CA ALA A 203 3.51 -20.78 6.97
C ALA A 203 2.29 -20.51 6.06
N GLN A 204 1.16 -21.17 6.34
CA GLN A 204 -0.06 -21.02 5.52
C GLN A 204 -0.56 -19.58 5.52
N SER A 205 -0.65 -18.93 6.67
CA SER A 205 -1.09 -17.52 6.77
C SER A 205 -0.20 -16.56 5.98
N LEU A 206 1.11 -16.83 5.92
CA LEU A 206 2.03 -16.04 5.09
C LEU A 206 1.80 -16.33 3.61
N MET A 207 1.66 -17.59 3.21
CA MET A 207 1.40 -17.98 1.81
C MET A 207 0.08 -17.39 1.31
N ASP A 208 -0.97 -17.36 2.12
CA ASP A 208 -2.26 -16.76 1.79
C ASP A 208 -2.14 -15.25 1.58
N LEU A 209 -1.33 -14.59 2.41
CA LEU A 209 -1.05 -13.15 2.27
C LEU A 209 -0.27 -12.87 0.97
N GLU A 210 0.85 -13.57 0.75
CA GLU A 210 1.69 -13.44 -0.44
C GLU A 210 0.91 -13.78 -1.73
N GLY A 211 0.06 -14.80 -1.68
CA GLY A 211 -0.82 -15.17 -2.80
C GLY A 211 -1.81 -14.06 -3.16
N ARG A 212 -2.39 -13.42 -2.15
CA ARG A 212 -3.29 -12.28 -2.34
C ARG A 212 -2.55 -11.07 -2.91
N GLU A 213 -1.39 -10.74 -2.37
CA GLU A 213 -0.55 -9.64 -2.86
C GLU A 213 -0.17 -9.84 -4.33
N ASN A 214 0.25 -11.05 -4.69
CA ASN A 214 0.60 -11.39 -6.07
C ASN A 214 -0.62 -11.27 -7.00
N ALA A 215 -1.80 -11.76 -6.62
CA ALA A 215 -3.02 -11.63 -7.42
C ALA A 215 -3.38 -10.16 -7.65
N LEU A 216 -3.36 -9.34 -6.59
CA LEU A 216 -3.64 -7.91 -6.68
C LEU A 216 -2.64 -7.19 -7.59
N MET A 217 -1.35 -7.51 -7.48
CA MET A 217 -0.30 -6.92 -8.31
C MET A 217 -0.36 -7.39 -9.77
N GLN A 218 -0.96 -8.54 -10.06
CA GLN A 218 -1.18 -9.01 -11.43
C GLN A 218 -2.46 -8.43 -12.05
N GLY A 219 -3.23 -7.63 -11.30
CA GLY A 219 -4.52 -7.10 -11.77
C GLY A 219 -5.59 -8.17 -11.89
N THR A 220 -5.36 -9.35 -11.30
CA THR A 220 -6.33 -10.44 -11.30
C THR A 220 -7.43 -10.15 -10.28
N PRO A 221 -8.73 -10.30 -10.63
CA PRO A 221 -9.79 -10.20 -9.64
C PRO A 221 -9.53 -11.18 -8.49
N HIS A 222 -9.47 -10.67 -7.27
CA HIS A 222 -9.36 -11.52 -6.09
C HIS A 222 -10.75 -11.81 -5.55
N PRO A 223 -11.08 -13.02 -5.04
CA PRO A 223 -12.40 -13.37 -4.51
C PRO A 223 -12.93 -12.36 -3.46
N LEU A 224 -12.06 -11.74 -2.68
CA LEU A 224 -12.46 -10.64 -1.77
C LEU A 224 -12.98 -9.39 -2.50
N LEU A 225 -12.72 -9.25 -3.82
CA LEU A 225 -13.22 -8.16 -4.65
C LEU A 225 -14.50 -8.54 -5.39
N ASP A 226 -14.83 -9.83 -5.46
CA ASP A 226 -15.93 -10.36 -6.27
C ASP A 226 -17.30 -10.22 -5.60
N GLY A 227 -17.35 -9.62 -4.41
CA GLY A 227 -18.63 -9.32 -3.73
C GLY A 227 -19.49 -10.51 -3.35
N SER A 228 -19.03 -11.74 -3.62
CA SER A 228 -19.78 -12.97 -3.33
C SER A 228 -19.84 -13.31 -1.84
N ASP A 229 -18.92 -12.78 -1.04
CA ASP A 229 -18.91 -12.93 0.43
C ASP A 229 -19.57 -11.77 1.18
N ARG A 230 -20.42 -10.98 0.50
CA ARG A 230 -21.16 -9.85 1.09
C ARG A 230 -22.39 -10.25 1.88
N GLU A 231 -22.53 -11.49 2.30
CA GLU A 231 -23.47 -11.81 3.37
C GLU A 231 -22.89 -11.38 4.70
N ILE A 232 -23.26 -10.17 5.12
CA ILE A 232 -23.07 -9.67 6.46
C ILE A 232 -24.06 -10.44 7.34
N PRO A 233 -23.62 -11.29 8.28
CA PRO A 233 -24.52 -11.72 9.34
C PRO A 233 -24.75 -10.49 10.24
N PHE A 234 -25.99 -10.04 10.32
CA PHE A 234 -26.46 -9.05 11.28
C PHE A 234 -26.27 -9.52 12.72
#